data_422b81a2ce039fee305ed48ed06ae627
#
_entry.id   422b81a2ce039fee305ed48ed06ae627
#
_cell.length_a   1.000
_cell.length_b   1.000
_cell.length_c   1.000
_cell.angle_alpha   90.00
_cell.angle_beta   90.00
_cell.angle_gamma   90.00
#
_symmetry.space_group_name_H-M   'P 1'
#
loop_
_entity.id
_entity.type
_entity.pdbx_description
1 polymer ?
#
loop_
_entity_poly.entity_id
_entity_poly.type
_entity_poly.pdbx_seq_one_letter_code
_entity_poly.pdbx_strand_id
1 'polypeptide(L)'
;MTDLTSKERSRLKGIAMNLDPIFQLGKESLTPEFTKAIDEALEKRELIKINVLKNCDGDKNALAETLAERTHAKVVQVIGRKIVLFRYQKDPKKRKIEL
;
A
#
# COMPACT_ATOMS: atom_id res chain seq x y z
N MET A 1 -0.54 -6.50 -15.01
CA MET A 1 -0.07 -5.15 -14.65
C MET A 1 1.45 -5.12 -14.67
N THR A 2 2.03 -4.12 -15.31
CA THR A 2 3.48 -3.95 -15.35
C THR A 2 4.00 -3.48 -13.99
N ASP A 3 5.20 -3.92 -13.63
CA ASP A 3 5.83 -3.44 -12.42
C ASP A 3 6.17 -1.96 -12.54
N LEU A 4 6.30 -1.31 -11.38
CA LEU A 4 6.69 0.09 -11.34
C LEU A 4 8.13 0.25 -11.82
N THR A 5 8.36 1.25 -12.66
CA THR A 5 9.73 1.61 -13.04
C THR A 5 10.41 2.27 -11.83
N SER A 6 11.74 2.36 -11.87
CA SER A 6 12.50 3.03 -10.81
C SER A 6 12.09 4.48 -10.65
N LYS A 7 11.81 5.15 -11.77
CA LYS A 7 11.37 6.56 -11.77
C LYS A 7 9.99 6.71 -11.14
N GLU A 8 9.05 5.83 -11.51
CA GLU A 8 7.69 5.83 -10.93
C GLU A 8 7.73 5.55 -9.44
N ARG A 9 8.52 4.56 -9.04
CA ARG A 9 8.66 4.19 -7.63
C ARG A 9 9.25 5.36 -6.81
N SER A 10 10.27 6.03 -7.35
CA SER A 10 10.90 7.18 -6.70
C SER A 10 9.90 8.32 -6.49
N ARG A 11 9.07 8.59 -7.50
CA ARG A 11 8.04 9.61 -7.40
C ARG A 11 7.01 9.26 -6.33
N LEU A 12 6.56 8.01 -6.30
CA LEU A 12 5.59 7.55 -5.30
C LEU A 12 6.15 7.61 -3.89
N LYS A 13 7.43 7.27 -3.71
CA LYS A 13 8.10 7.39 -2.41
C LYS A 13 8.10 8.84 -1.94
N GLY A 14 8.37 9.77 -2.84
CA GLY A 14 8.36 11.21 -2.51
C GLY A 14 6.99 11.68 -2.04
N ILE A 15 5.93 11.27 -2.74
CA ILE A 15 4.56 11.60 -2.34
C ILE A 15 4.24 10.97 -0.99
N ALA A 16 4.62 9.70 -0.79
CA ALA A 16 4.32 8.97 0.42
C ALA A 16 4.98 9.54 1.67
N MET A 17 6.10 10.24 1.52
CA MET A 17 6.77 10.88 2.66
C MET A 17 5.86 11.84 3.41
N ASN A 18 4.92 12.47 2.72
CA ASN A 18 4.01 13.44 3.30
C ASN A 18 2.65 12.85 3.68
N LEU A 19 2.46 11.54 3.48
CA LEU A 19 1.23 10.87 3.86
C LEU A 19 1.32 10.30 5.27
N ASP A 20 0.21 10.40 5.99
CA ASP A 20 0.07 9.72 7.27
C ASP A 20 -0.43 8.29 7.04
N PRO A 21 -0.03 7.33 7.89
CA PRO A 21 -0.61 5.99 7.83
C PRO A 21 -2.10 6.06 8.13
N ILE A 22 -2.91 5.44 7.28
CA ILE A 22 -4.37 5.41 7.46
C ILE A 22 -4.86 4.12 8.07
N PHE A 23 -4.00 3.09 8.14
CA PHE A 23 -4.33 1.81 8.73
C PHE A 23 -3.20 1.33 9.62
N GLN A 24 -3.57 0.50 10.59
CA GLN A 24 -2.61 -0.13 11.48
C GLN A 24 -2.79 -1.65 11.40
N LEU A 25 -1.71 -2.35 11.13
CA LEU A 25 -1.69 -3.80 11.06
C LEU A 25 -1.17 -4.35 12.38
N GLY A 26 -2.03 -5.01 13.12
CA GLY A 26 -1.73 -5.49 14.47
C GLY A 26 -1.61 -6.99 14.58
N LYS A 27 -1.90 -7.51 15.78
CA LYS A 27 -1.73 -8.91 16.16
C LYS A 27 -2.47 -9.89 15.24
N GLU A 28 -3.66 -9.53 14.80
CA GLU A 28 -4.46 -10.40 13.93
C GLU A 28 -3.95 -10.47 12.50
N SER A 29 -3.02 -9.58 12.16
CA SER A 29 -2.37 -9.56 10.86
C SER A 29 -3.39 -9.42 9.71
N LEU A 30 -3.21 -10.15 8.59
CA LEU A 30 -4.01 -9.98 7.37
C LEU A 30 -5.34 -10.73 7.46
N THR A 31 -6.32 -10.11 8.11
CA THR A 31 -7.68 -10.66 8.12
C THR A 31 -8.38 -10.31 6.81
N PRO A 32 -9.46 -11.04 6.44
CA PRO A 32 -10.26 -10.68 5.26
C PRO A 32 -10.84 -9.27 5.36
N GLU A 33 -11.24 -8.85 6.55
CA GLU A 33 -11.79 -7.51 6.78
C GLU A 33 -10.74 -6.43 6.55
N PHE A 34 -9.51 -6.67 7.02
CA PHE A 34 -8.41 -5.73 6.81
C PHE A 34 -8.09 -5.60 5.33
N THR A 35 -7.99 -6.74 4.63
CA THR A 35 -7.71 -6.77 3.19
C THR A 35 -8.78 -6.01 2.40
N LYS A 36 -10.04 -6.20 2.77
CA LYS A 36 -11.15 -5.49 2.13
C LYS A 36 -11.06 -3.99 2.36
N ALA A 37 -10.73 -3.57 3.58
CA ALA A 37 -10.58 -2.15 3.90
C ALA A 37 -9.44 -1.51 3.09
N ILE A 38 -8.33 -2.23 2.91
CA ILE A 38 -7.21 -1.77 2.10
C ILE A 38 -7.62 -1.65 0.63
N ASP A 39 -8.36 -2.63 0.11
CA ASP A 39 -8.84 -2.60 -1.26
C ASP A 39 -9.73 -1.37 -1.52
N GLU A 40 -10.65 -1.09 -0.61
CA GLU A 40 -11.51 0.09 -0.71
C GLU A 40 -10.73 1.40 -0.63
N ALA A 41 -9.71 1.45 0.23
CA ALA A 41 -8.87 2.64 0.35
C ALA A 41 -8.04 2.88 -0.91
N LEU A 42 -7.51 1.83 -1.51
CA LEU A 42 -6.76 1.93 -2.76
C LEU A 42 -7.65 2.44 -3.90
N GLU A 43 -8.91 1.99 -3.93
CA GLU A 43 -9.86 2.44 -4.94
C GLU A 43 -10.10 3.95 -4.88
N LYS A 44 -10.09 4.51 -3.69
CA LYS A 44 -10.34 5.95 -3.48
C LYS A 44 -9.09 6.81 -3.53
N ARG A 45 -7.96 6.29 -3.03
CA ARG A 45 -6.76 7.09 -2.78
C ARG A 45 -5.57 6.78 -3.67
N GLU A 46 -5.55 5.61 -4.30
CA GLU A 46 -4.47 5.10 -5.14
C GLU A 46 -3.18 4.82 -4.37
N LEU A 47 -2.72 5.71 -3.52
CA LEU A 47 -1.50 5.56 -2.73
C LEU A 47 -1.84 5.62 -1.24
N ILE A 48 -1.46 4.58 -0.50
CA ILE A 48 -1.74 4.48 0.93
C ILE A 48 -0.51 4.05 1.70
N LYS A 49 -0.49 4.41 2.97
CA LYS A 49 0.56 4.02 3.91
C LYS A 49 -0.06 3.27 5.08
N ILE A 50 0.54 2.16 5.46
CA ILE A 50 0.09 1.30 6.55
C ILE A 50 1.17 1.25 7.62
N ASN A 51 0.78 1.41 8.89
CA ASN A 51 1.68 1.28 10.01
C ASN A 51 1.59 -0.14 10.58
N VAL A 52 2.71 -0.85 10.64
CA VAL A 52 2.78 -2.20 11.22
C VAL A 52 3.10 -2.06 12.70
N LEU A 53 2.18 -2.50 13.55
CA LEU A 53 2.36 -2.40 15.01
C LEU A 53 3.38 -3.42 15.50
N LYS A 54 3.97 -3.15 16.68
CA LYS A 54 4.99 -4.03 17.28
C LYS A 54 4.50 -5.44 17.55
N ASN A 55 3.21 -5.59 17.83
CA ASN A 55 2.62 -6.89 18.13
C ASN A 55 2.19 -7.68 16.88
N CYS A 56 2.48 -7.17 15.70
CA CYS A 56 2.21 -7.90 14.47
C CYS A 56 3.38 -8.85 14.20
N ASP A 57 3.10 -10.12 14.16
CA ASP A 57 4.09 -11.16 13.84
C ASP A 57 4.28 -11.28 12.34
N GLY A 58 5.47 -11.70 11.95
CA GLY A 58 5.79 -11.99 10.56
C GLY A 58 6.71 -10.97 9.92
N ASP A 59 7.23 -11.35 8.77
CA ASP A 59 8.10 -10.51 7.98
C ASP A 59 7.27 -9.44 7.26
N LYS A 60 7.62 -8.18 7.47
CA LYS A 60 6.92 -7.04 6.87
C LYS A 60 6.94 -7.08 5.34
N ASN A 61 8.04 -7.51 4.76
CA ASN A 61 8.14 -7.63 3.30
C ASN A 61 7.18 -8.69 2.77
N ALA A 62 7.10 -9.83 3.44
CA ALA A 62 6.17 -10.91 3.07
C ALA A 62 4.71 -10.44 3.24
N LEU A 63 4.40 -9.73 4.33
CA LEU A 63 3.07 -9.18 4.56
C LEU A 63 2.68 -8.19 3.46
N ALA A 64 3.61 -7.31 3.09
CA ALA A 64 3.38 -6.33 2.03
C ALA A 64 3.11 -7.00 0.68
N GLU A 65 3.91 -8.00 0.32
CA GLU A 65 3.73 -8.73 -0.93
C GLU A 65 2.39 -9.47 -0.97
N THR A 66 2.04 -10.12 0.13
CA THR A 66 0.76 -10.85 0.22
C THR A 66 -0.42 -9.89 0.08
N LEU A 67 -0.37 -8.76 0.78
CA LEU A 67 -1.43 -7.78 0.74
C LEU A 67 -1.55 -7.15 -0.65
N ALA A 68 -0.43 -6.84 -1.28
CA ALA A 68 -0.40 -6.30 -2.64
C ALA A 68 -1.00 -7.30 -3.63
N GLU A 69 -0.66 -8.57 -3.52
CA GLU A 69 -1.22 -9.61 -4.38
C GLU A 69 -2.74 -9.72 -4.23
N ARG A 70 -3.23 -9.72 -3.00
CA ARG A 70 -4.67 -9.84 -2.72
C ARG A 70 -5.48 -8.65 -3.18
N THR A 71 -4.87 -7.47 -3.22
CA THR A 71 -5.54 -6.23 -3.61
C THR A 71 -5.18 -5.75 -5.01
N HIS A 72 -4.39 -6.52 -5.74
CA HIS A 72 -3.89 -6.16 -7.07
C HIS A 72 -3.11 -4.84 -7.07
N ALA A 73 -2.41 -4.57 -5.98
CA ALA A 73 -1.61 -3.36 -5.82
C ALA A 73 -0.13 -3.66 -6.05
N LYS A 74 0.67 -2.61 -6.03
CA LYS A 74 2.13 -2.72 -6.10
C LYS A 74 2.72 -2.23 -4.79
N VAL A 75 3.75 -2.92 -4.32
CA VAL A 75 4.51 -2.48 -3.15
C VAL A 75 5.46 -1.39 -3.60
N VAL A 76 5.27 -0.19 -3.07
CA VAL A 76 6.15 0.94 -3.37
C VAL A 76 7.39 0.89 -2.49
N GLN A 77 7.16 0.64 -1.20
CA GLN A 77 8.23 0.70 -0.22
C GLN A 77 7.83 -0.02 1.06
N VAL A 78 8.79 -0.67 1.69
CA VAL A 78 8.66 -1.16 3.07
C VAL A 78 9.83 -0.56 3.82
N ILE A 79 9.56 0.39 4.71
CA ILE A 79 10.61 1.10 5.45
C ILE A 79 10.24 1.17 6.94
N GLY A 80 11.14 0.70 7.79
CA GLY A 80 10.84 0.61 9.21
C GLY A 80 9.60 -0.23 9.43
N ARG A 81 8.57 0.36 10.02
CA ARG A 81 7.27 -0.30 10.25
C ARG A 81 6.18 0.22 9.34
N LYS A 82 6.57 0.83 8.22
CA LYS A 82 5.60 1.39 7.26
C LYS A 82 5.62 0.58 5.97
N ILE A 83 4.43 0.31 5.45
CA ILE A 83 4.22 -0.32 4.15
C ILE A 83 3.51 0.71 3.27
N VAL A 84 4.02 0.93 2.07
CA VAL A 84 3.40 1.84 1.11
C VAL A 84 2.96 1.04 -0.10
N LEU A 85 1.67 1.13 -0.42
CA LEU A 85 1.06 0.43 -1.55
C LEU A 85 0.46 1.42 -2.54
N PHE A 86 0.47 1.05 -3.81
CA PHE A 86 -0.08 1.86 -4.89
C PHE A 86 -0.90 1.01 -5.85
N ARG A 87 -2.03 1.55 -6.28
CA ARG A 87 -2.86 0.97 -7.36
C ARG A 87 -3.57 2.09 -8.09
N TYR A 88 -3.41 2.15 -9.41
CA TYR A 88 -4.14 3.13 -10.22
C TYR A 88 -5.64 2.93 -10.12
N GLN A 89 -6.37 4.04 -10.06
CA GLN A 89 -7.81 4.04 -10.22
C GLN A 89 -8.15 3.53 -11.63
N LYS A 90 -9.13 2.65 -11.74
CA LYS A 90 -9.54 2.05 -13.01
C LYS A 90 -10.01 3.09 -14.01
N ASP A 91 -10.75 4.10 -13.53
CA ASP A 91 -11.22 5.20 -14.36
C ASP A 91 -10.14 6.28 -14.43
N PRO A 92 -9.52 6.51 -15.60
CA PRO A 92 -8.48 7.53 -15.74
C PRO A 92 -8.91 8.93 -15.30
N LYS A 93 -10.19 9.24 -15.41
CA LYS A 93 -10.74 10.54 -15.00
C LYS A 93 -10.71 10.75 -13.49
N LYS A 94 -10.66 9.66 -12.72
CA LYS A 94 -10.65 9.71 -11.26
C LYS A 94 -9.24 9.60 -10.68
N ARG A 95 -8.24 9.44 -11.53
CA ARG A 95 -6.85 9.31 -11.08
C ARG A 95 -6.37 10.62 -10.49
N LYS A 96 -5.76 10.51 -9.30
CA LYS A 96 -5.22 11.66 -8.56
C LYS A 96 -3.71 11.77 -8.72
N ILE A 97 -3.06 10.67 -9.06
CA ILE A 97 -1.61 10.59 -9.19
C ILE A 97 -1.27 10.29 -10.64
N GLU A 98 -0.43 11.11 -11.23
CA GLU A 98 0.09 10.90 -12.58
C GLU A 98 1.54 10.46 -12.50
N LEU A 99 1.85 9.39 -13.20
CA LEU A 99 3.20 8.88 -13.26
C LEU A 99 3.82 9.01 -14.66
#